data_60d37dd9ded3e9d679ee451b60d4bf7b
#
_entry.id   60d37dd9ded3e9d679ee451b60d4bf7b
#
_cell.length_a   1.000
_cell.length_b   1.000
_cell.length_c   1.000
_cell.angle_alpha   90.00
_cell.angle_beta   90.00
_cell.angle_gamma   90.00
#
_symmetry.space_group_name_H-M   'P 1'
#
loop_
_entity.id
_entity.type
_entity.pdbx_description
1 polymer ?
#
loop_
_entity_poly.entity_id
_entity_poly.type
_entity_poly.pdbx_seq_one_letter_code
_entity_poly.pdbx_strand_id
1 'polypeptide(L)'
;MKGGVSVGRAVLAGLIAGAVGALLGNVAALILSRQFGQSFEQLNWFSISRASMISCMIAAFVYSGLARLSKHPVLWFAVIGLAVAAVDSVMVSLHPPESGFDRIANPLHFVVAISALVLIPALAPAFPQPETGRKMPPPVPQKT
;
A
#
# COMPACT_ATOMS: atom_id res chain seq x y z
N MET A 1 -19.81 -17.32 2.23
CA MET A 1 -18.36 -17.01 2.31
C MET A 1 -18.20 -15.54 1.97
N LYS A 2 -17.62 -14.73 2.87
CA LYS A 2 -17.40 -13.29 2.62
C LYS A 2 -16.38 -13.14 1.48
N GLY A 3 -16.76 -12.50 0.38
CA GLY A 3 -15.89 -12.26 -0.77
C GLY A 3 -14.74 -11.33 -0.36
N GLY A 4 -13.59 -11.90 -0.10
CA GLY A 4 -12.37 -11.16 0.18
C GLY A 4 -11.45 -11.19 -1.05
N VAL A 5 -10.44 -10.35 -1.03
CA VAL A 5 -9.35 -10.42 -2.01
C VAL A 5 -8.65 -11.78 -1.87
N SER A 6 -8.45 -12.49 -2.99
CA SER A 6 -7.70 -13.75 -2.96
C SER A 6 -6.23 -13.49 -2.60
N VAL A 7 -5.62 -14.42 -1.85
CA VAL A 7 -4.22 -14.29 -1.44
C VAL A 7 -3.28 -14.09 -2.63
N GLY A 8 -3.51 -14.82 -3.73
CA GLY A 8 -2.71 -14.67 -4.94
C GLY A 8 -2.78 -13.27 -5.56
N ARG A 9 -3.97 -12.65 -5.58
CA ARG A 9 -4.12 -11.26 -6.05
C ARG A 9 -3.47 -10.26 -5.10
N ALA A 10 -3.59 -10.46 -3.78
CA ALA A 10 -2.91 -9.62 -2.81
C ALA A 10 -1.40 -9.68 -2.99
N VAL A 11 -0.83 -10.88 -3.13
CA VAL A 11 0.60 -11.07 -3.38
C VAL A 11 1.03 -10.37 -4.67
N LEU A 12 0.30 -10.58 -5.78
CA LEU A 12 0.62 -9.96 -7.06
C LEU A 12 0.54 -8.42 -6.97
N ALA A 13 -0.50 -7.89 -6.34
CA ALA A 13 -0.65 -6.45 -6.14
C ALA A 13 0.49 -5.88 -5.29
N GLY A 14 0.89 -6.57 -4.22
CA GLY A 14 2.02 -6.19 -3.38
C GLY A 14 3.35 -6.19 -4.13
N LEU A 15 3.60 -7.22 -4.97
CA LEU A 15 4.81 -7.31 -5.80
C LEU A 15 4.87 -6.17 -6.83
N ILE A 16 3.79 -5.90 -7.53
CA ILE A 16 3.73 -4.81 -8.54
C ILE A 16 3.90 -3.46 -7.85
N ALA A 17 3.16 -3.20 -6.77
CA ALA A 17 3.27 -1.96 -6.02
C ALA A 17 4.69 -1.77 -5.45
N GLY A 18 5.29 -2.85 -4.94
CA GLY A 18 6.67 -2.85 -4.43
C GLY A 18 7.70 -2.56 -5.51
N ALA A 19 7.56 -3.17 -6.70
CA ALA A 19 8.46 -2.91 -7.82
C ALA A 19 8.35 -1.46 -8.32
N VAL A 20 7.13 -0.93 -8.46
CA VAL A 20 6.90 0.48 -8.83
C VAL A 20 7.42 1.41 -7.74
N GLY A 21 7.12 1.13 -6.46
CA GLY A 21 7.62 1.90 -5.32
C GLY A 21 9.15 1.89 -5.25
N ALA A 22 9.80 0.75 -5.53
CA ALA A 22 11.25 0.65 -5.61
C ALA A 22 11.83 1.50 -6.74
N LEU A 23 11.24 1.43 -7.93
CA LEU A 23 11.70 2.23 -9.08
C LEU A 23 11.56 3.73 -8.79
N LEU A 24 10.38 4.18 -8.38
CA LEU A 24 10.11 5.58 -8.06
C LEU A 24 10.95 6.06 -6.89
N GLY A 25 11.12 5.24 -5.84
CA GLY A 25 11.95 5.53 -4.68
C GLY A 25 13.41 5.72 -5.05
N ASN A 26 13.97 4.84 -5.88
CA ASN A 26 15.36 4.98 -6.34
C ASN A 26 15.57 6.22 -7.25
N VAL A 27 14.61 6.53 -8.13
CA VAL A 27 14.65 7.75 -8.94
C VAL A 27 14.56 8.98 -8.04
N ALA A 28 13.65 9.00 -7.08
CA ALA A 28 13.51 10.10 -6.12
C ALA A 28 14.79 10.28 -5.28
N ALA A 29 15.37 9.18 -4.77
CA ALA A 29 16.62 9.21 -4.03
C ALA A 29 17.77 9.82 -4.85
N LEU A 30 17.90 9.43 -6.12
CA LEU A 30 18.90 9.98 -7.03
C LEU A 30 18.74 11.49 -7.25
N ILE A 31 17.50 11.95 -7.49
CA ILE A 31 17.19 13.37 -7.70
C ILE A 31 17.50 14.16 -6.43
N LEU A 32 17.02 13.71 -5.28
CA LEU A 32 17.19 14.39 -4.00
C LEU A 32 18.68 14.40 -3.57
N SER A 33 19.40 13.30 -3.76
CA SER A 33 20.83 13.23 -3.48
C SER A 33 21.64 14.25 -4.31
N ARG A 34 21.28 14.40 -5.58
CA ARG A 34 21.91 15.44 -6.44
C ARG A 34 21.53 16.85 -6.02
N GLN A 35 20.27 17.08 -5.64
CA GLN A 35 19.77 18.39 -5.25
C GLN A 35 20.40 18.88 -3.95
N PHE A 36 20.55 17.98 -2.96
CA PHE A 36 21.14 18.32 -1.67
C PHE A 36 22.64 18.11 -1.59
N GLY A 37 23.28 17.56 -2.64
CA GLY A 37 24.70 17.26 -2.65
C GLY A 37 25.13 16.22 -1.60
N GLN A 38 24.20 15.34 -1.18
CA GLN A 38 24.39 14.35 -0.14
C GLN A 38 24.08 12.95 -0.66
N SER A 39 24.87 11.98 -0.23
CA SER A 39 24.61 10.56 -0.48
C SER A 39 24.83 9.78 0.80
N PHE A 40 23.93 8.85 1.07
CA PHE A 40 23.93 8.02 2.28
C PHE A 40 24.07 6.56 1.88
N GLU A 41 24.96 5.83 2.54
CA GLU A 41 25.18 4.42 2.26
C GLU A 41 23.90 3.59 2.50
N GLN A 42 23.09 3.96 3.48
CA GLN A 42 21.82 3.33 3.81
C GLN A 42 20.76 3.50 2.70
N LEU A 43 20.83 4.56 1.89
CA LEU A 43 19.90 4.85 0.79
C LEU A 43 20.44 4.37 -0.57
N ASN A 44 21.08 3.20 -0.58
CA ASN A 44 21.51 2.56 -1.81
C ASN A 44 20.34 1.86 -2.53
N TRP A 45 20.55 1.56 -3.80
CA TRP A 45 19.55 0.89 -4.67
C TRP A 45 18.93 -0.37 -4.03
N PHE A 46 19.76 -1.22 -3.44
CA PHE A 46 19.31 -2.47 -2.86
C PHE A 46 18.45 -2.27 -1.61
N SER A 47 18.86 -1.38 -0.72
CA SER A 47 18.14 -1.07 0.52
C SER A 47 16.76 -0.48 0.23
N ILE A 48 16.67 0.50 -0.69
CA ILE A 48 15.40 1.12 -1.10
C ILE A 48 14.49 0.09 -1.74
N SER A 49 15.01 -0.73 -2.66
CA SER A 49 14.21 -1.75 -3.34
C SER A 49 13.67 -2.80 -2.38
N ARG A 50 14.52 -3.31 -1.48
CA ARG A 50 14.13 -4.28 -0.46
C ARG A 50 13.09 -3.71 0.49
N ALA A 51 13.29 -2.50 0.99
CA ALA A 51 12.34 -1.84 1.88
C ALA A 51 10.97 -1.65 1.20
N SER A 52 10.96 -1.15 -0.05
CA SER A 52 9.73 -0.95 -0.83
C SER A 52 8.98 -2.26 -1.06
N MET A 53 9.68 -3.33 -1.42
CA MET A 53 9.07 -4.65 -1.64
C MET A 53 8.43 -5.20 -0.37
N ILE A 54 9.15 -5.18 0.76
CA ILE A 54 8.65 -5.69 2.03
C ILE A 54 7.45 -4.87 2.51
N SER A 55 7.56 -3.54 2.49
CA SER A 55 6.47 -2.64 2.91
C SER A 55 5.20 -2.82 2.08
N CYS A 56 5.32 -2.90 0.75
CA CYS A 56 4.17 -3.11 -0.12
C CYS A 56 3.56 -4.51 0.02
N MET A 57 4.36 -5.54 0.31
CA MET A 57 3.84 -6.88 0.61
C MET A 57 3.03 -6.87 1.91
N ILE A 58 3.56 -6.27 2.98
CA ILE A 58 2.82 -6.11 4.25
C ILE A 58 1.53 -5.32 4.02
N ALA A 59 1.60 -4.19 3.29
CA ALA A 59 0.45 -3.37 2.95
C ALA A 59 -0.62 -4.16 2.18
N ALA A 60 -0.24 -5.03 1.24
CA ALA A 60 -1.17 -5.87 0.49
C ALA A 60 -1.91 -6.88 1.38
N PHE A 61 -1.22 -7.47 2.37
CA PHE A 61 -1.87 -8.35 3.36
C PHE A 61 -2.80 -7.58 4.28
N VAL A 62 -2.40 -6.39 4.74
CA VAL A 62 -3.27 -5.50 5.55
C VAL A 62 -4.53 -5.14 4.76
N TYR A 63 -4.39 -4.71 3.49
CA TYR A 63 -5.53 -4.43 2.63
C TYR A 63 -6.45 -5.65 2.44
N SER A 64 -5.87 -6.83 2.22
CA SER A 64 -6.64 -8.08 2.09
C SER A 64 -7.43 -8.41 3.36
N GLY A 65 -6.86 -8.15 4.54
CA GLY A 65 -7.57 -8.26 5.82
C GLY A 65 -8.71 -7.25 5.95
N LEU A 66 -8.45 -5.98 5.64
CA LEU A 66 -9.46 -4.92 5.66
C LEU A 66 -10.61 -5.18 4.68
N ALA A 67 -10.32 -5.72 3.49
CA ALA A 67 -11.33 -6.10 2.51
C ALA A 67 -12.30 -7.18 3.01
N ARG A 68 -11.91 -7.97 4.01
CA ARG A 68 -12.76 -8.99 4.65
C ARG A 68 -13.53 -8.47 5.86
N LEU A 69 -12.97 -7.48 6.56
CA LEU A 69 -13.46 -7.03 7.87
C LEU A 69 -14.24 -5.71 7.78
N SER A 70 -13.95 -4.86 6.79
CA SER A 70 -14.48 -3.50 6.71
C SER A 70 -15.44 -3.31 5.55
N LYS A 71 -16.43 -2.42 5.73
CA LYS A 71 -17.31 -1.93 4.67
C LYS A 71 -16.62 -0.91 3.76
N HIS A 72 -15.57 -0.25 4.25
CA HIS A 72 -14.81 0.78 3.54
C HIS A 72 -13.30 0.46 3.56
N PRO A 73 -12.87 -0.66 2.94
CA PRO A 73 -11.48 -1.13 3.07
C PRO A 73 -10.46 -0.15 2.51
N VAL A 74 -10.79 0.53 1.41
CA VAL A 74 -9.89 1.53 0.78
C VAL A 74 -9.66 2.72 1.69
N LEU A 75 -10.72 3.22 2.34
CA LEU A 75 -10.62 4.35 3.27
C LEU A 75 -9.73 4.00 4.47
N TRP A 76 -10.00 2.86 5.12
CA TRP A 76 -9.21 2.44 6.27
C TRP A 76 -7.76 2.13 5.89
N PHE A 77 -7.56 1.55 4.70
CA PHE A 77 -6.21 1.31 4.18
C PHE A 77 -5.45 2.62 3.97
N ALA A 78 -6.11 3.65 3.40
CA ALA A 78 -5.50 4.96 3.23
C ALA A 78 -5.14 5.62 4.58
N VAL A 79 -6.06 5.58 5.56
CA VAL A 79 -5.81 6.13 6.90
C VAL A 79 -4.63 5.44 7.58
N ILE A 80 -4.61 4.11 7.59
CA ILE A 80 -3.52 3.34 8.22
C ILE A 80 -2.20 3.58 7.48
N GLY A 81 -2.20 3.52 6.15
CA GLY A 81 -0.98 3.70 5.35
C GLY A 81 -0.36 5.09 5.51
N LEU A 82 -1.19 6.15 5.53
CA LEU A 82 -0.71 7.51 5.79
C LEU A 82 -0.23 7.69 7.23
N ALA A 83 -0.91 7.08 8.20
CA ALA A 83 -0.48 7.12 9.60
C ALA A 83 0.89 6.45 9.78
N VAL A 84 1.11 5.27 9.17
CA VAL A 84 2.40 4.57 9.21
C VAL A 84 3.49 5.43 8.55
N ALA A 85 3.25 5.95 7.35
CA ALA A 85 4.23 6.81 6.67
C ALA A 85 4.58 8.07 7.48
N ALA A 86 3.59 8.67 8.16
CA ALA A 86 3.82 9.81 9.03
C ALA A 86 4.66 9.44 10.27
N VAL A 87 4.35 8.32 10.91
CA VAL A 87 5.12 7.81 12.07
C VAL A 87 6.57 7.51 11.66
N ASP A 88 6.78 6.82 10.55
CA ASP A 88 8.13 6.54 10.04
C ASP A 88 8.90 7.82 9.75
N SER A 89 8.25 8.82 9.14
CA SER A 89 8.88 10.13 8.87
C SER A 89 9.24 10.87 10.16
N VAL A 90 8.39 10.83 11.18
CA VAL A 90 8.68 11.43 12.48
C VAL A 90 9.85 10.72 13.15
N MET A 91 9.87 9.38 13.13
CA MET A 91 10.94 8.59 13.74
C MET A 91 12.30 8.87 13.08
N VAL A 92 12.35 8.96 11.76
CA VAL A 92 13.56 9.32 11.02
C VAL A 92 14.01 10.74 11.32
N SER A 93 13.06 11.69 11.48
CA SER A 93 13.40 13.07 11.81
C SER A 93 13.92 13.25 13.24
N LEU A 94 13.42 12.43 14.19
CA LEU A 94 13.85 12.48 15.58
C LEU A 94 15.20 11.77 15.82
N HIS A 95 15.49 10.74 15.04
CA HIS A 95 16.68 9.89 15.19
C HIS A 95 17.34 9.62 13.83
N PRO A 96 17.79 10.67 13.11
CA PRO A 96 18.43 10.45 11.82
C PRO A 96 19.78 9.73 12.03
N PRO A 97 20.09 8.70 11.21
CA PRO A 97 21.40 8.03 11.28
C PRO A 97 22.56 8.98 11.03
N GLU A 98 22.35 9.95 10.15
CA GLU A 98 23.32 10.97 9.75
C GLU A 98 22.61 12.32 9.53
N SER A 99 23.35 13.42 9.65
CA SER A 99 22.79 14.76 9.45
C SER A 99 22.25 14.95 8.03
N GLY A 100 20.98 15.37 7.91
CA GLY A 100 20.31 15.59 6.63
C GLY A 100 19.73 14.33 5.97
N PHE A 101 19.87 13.14 6.61
CA PHE A 101 19.28 11.89 6.12
C PHE A 101 17.75 12.00 5.96
N ASP A 102 17.09 12.65 6.89
CA ASP A 102 15.64 12.89 6.92
C ASP A 102 15.15 13.64 5.68
N ARG A 103 15.94 14.54 5.12
CA ARG A 103 15.59 15.33 3.92
C ARG A 103 15.38 14.46 2.68
N ILE A 104 16.06 13.32 2.63
CA ILE A 104 15.94 12.37 1.52
C ILE A 104 14.99 11.23 1.91
N ALA A 105 15.12 10.67 3.10
CA ALA A 105 14.34 9.51 3.53
C ALA A 105 12.83 9.82 3.66
N ASN A 106 12.45 10.97 4.22
CA ASN A 106 11.03 11.32 4.41
C ASN A 106 10.25 11.37 3.09
N PRO A 107 10.68 12.07 2.02
CA PRO A 107 10.00 11.99 0.74
C PRO A 107 9.88 10.57 0.19
N LEU A 108 10.88 9.71 0.42
CA LEU A 108 10.85 8.33 -0.04
C LEU A 108 9.74 7.51 0.63
N HIS A 109 9.52 7.70 1.94
CA HIS A 109 8.42 7.03 2.64
C HIS A 109 7.07 7.36 2.00
N PHE A 110 6.83 8.63 1.65
CA PHE A 110 5.59 9.02 0.98
C PHE A 110 5.48 8.49 -0.45
N VAL A 111 6.57 8.44 -1.20
CA VAL A 111 6.58 7.86 -2.56
C VAL A 111 6.16 6.39 -2.51
N VAL A 112 6.75 5.61 -1.60
CA VAL A 112 6.40 4.19 -1.44
C VAL A 112 4.98 4.02 -0.91
N ALA A 113 4.57 4.82 0.08
CA ALA A 113 3.22 4.78 0.64
C ALA A 113 2.16 5.11 -0.42
N ILE A 114 2.34 6.17 -1.21
CA ILE A 114 1.40 6.54 -2.28
C ILE A 114 1.34 5.43 -3.33
N SER A 115 2.47 4.86 -3.73
CA SER A 115 2.51 3.73 -4.66
C SER A 115 1.67 2.55 -4.15
N ALA A 116 1.80 2.20 -2.87
CA ALA A 116 1.01 1.13 -2.24
C ALA A 116 -0.49 1.49 -2.17
N LEU A 117 -0.82 2.71 -1.72
CA LEU A 117 -2.19 3.17 -1.54
C LEU A 117 -2.99 3.25 -2.83
N VAL A 118 -2.34 3.54 -3.95
CA VAL A 118 -2.97 3.62 -5.27
C VAL A 118 -3.03 2.24 -5.93
N LEU A 119 -1.89 1.53 -5.99
CA LEU A 119 -1.78 0.33 -6.80
C LEU A 119 -2.42 -0.90 -6.16
N ILE A 120 -2.32 -1.06 -4.83
CA ILE A 120 -2.86 -2.25 -4.17
C ILE A 120 -4.38 -2.35 -4.32
N PRO A 121 -5.19 -1.31 -3.99
CA PRO A 121 -6.62 -1.36 -4.20
C PRO A 121 -7.02 -1.46 -5.68
N ALA A 122 -6.26 -0.84 -6.58
CA ALA A 122 -6.53 -0.89 -8.02
C ALA A 122 -6.31 -2.30 -8.62
N LEU A 123 -5.29 -3.01 -8.16
CA LEU A 123 -4.93 -4.34 -8.67
C LEU A 123 -5.65 -5.48 -7.93
N ALA A 124 -6.08 -5.24 -6.71
CA ALA A 124 -6.79 -6.20 -5.88
C ALA A 124 -8.13 -5.64 -5.38
N PRO A 125 -9.06 -5.27 -6.29
CA PRO A 125 -10.33 -4.69 -5.86
C PRO A 125 -11.10 -5.65 -4.95
N ALA A 126 -11.63 -5.10 -3.85
CA ALA A 126 -12.57 -5.82 -3.01
C ALA A 126 -13.89 -5.94 -3.78
N PHE A 127 -14.25 -7.15 -4.21
CA PHE A 127 -15.51 -7.38 -4.90
C PHE A 127 -16.69 -7.12 -3.97
N PRO A 128 -17.72 -6.37 -4.44
CA PRO A 128 -19.01 -6.33 -3.75
C PRO A 128 -19.53 -7.76 -3.62
N GLN A 129 -19.98 -8.13 -2.43
CA GLN A 129 -20.68 -9.41 -2.23
C GLN A 129 -21.94 -9.40 -3.10
N PRO A 130 -22.22 -10.44 -3.90
CA PRO A 130 -23.58 -10.62 -4.38
C PRO A 130 -24.48 -10.68 -3.13
N GLU A 131 -25.52 -9.87 -3.10
CA GLU A 131 -26.53 -9.89 -2.03
C GLU A 131 -27.16 -11.28 -2.02
N THR A 132 -26.57 -12.22 -1.29
CA THR A 132 -27.13 -13.54 -1.00
C THR A 132 -28.30 -13.39 -0.03
N GLY A 133 -29.32 -12.67 -0.45
CA GLY A 133 -30.47 -12.37 0.39
C GLY A 133 -31.68 -11.86 -0.35
N ARG A 134 -31.60 -11.69 -1.65
CA ARG A 134 -32.82 -11.41 -2.41
C ARG A 134 -33.63 -12.70 -2.43
N LYS A 135 -34.47 -12.91 -1.36
CA LYS A 135 -35.52 -13.93 -1.37
C LYS A 135 -36.25 -13.80 -2.70
N MET A 136 -36.20 -14.85 -3.53
CA MET A 136 -37.03 -14.89 -4.72
C MET A 136 -38.47 -14.53 -4.30
N PRO A 137 -39.11 -13.62 -5.01
CA PRO A 137 -40.51 -13.35 -4.73
C PRO A 137 -41.28 -14.68 -4.82
N PRO A 138 -42.27 -14.91 -3.93
CA PRO A 138 -43.04 -16.15 -3.95
C PRO A 138 -43.65 -16.34 -5.35
N PRO A 139 -43.73 -17.60 -5.82
CA PRO A 139 -44.30 -17.87 -7.12
C PRO A 139 -45.73 -17.33 -7.20
N VAL A 140 -46.00 -16.59 -8.27
CA VAL A 140 -47.33 -16.02 -8.52
C VAL A 140 -48.34 -17.18 -8.63
N PRO A 141 -49.45 -17.17 -7.85
CA PRO A 141 -50.45 -18.20 -7.98
C PRO A 141 -51.01 -18.21 -9.40
N GLN A 142 -50.85 -19.33 -10.12
CA GLN A 142 -51.51 -19.52 -11.40
C GLN A 142 -52.99 -19.67 -11.13
N LYS A 143 -53.79 -18.71 -11.58
CA LYS A 143 -55.25 -18.82 -11.58
C LYS A 143 -55.63 -19.83 -12.68
N THR A 144 -56.12 -20.98 -12.27
CA THR A 144 -56.88 -21.93 -13.12
C THR A 144 -58.24 -21.38 -13.45
#